data_3d9b04e58d3af586d9a2dd43eff710c3
#
_entry.id   3d9b04e58d3af586d9a2dd43eff710c3
#
_cell.length_a   1.000
_cell.length_b   1.000
_cell.length_c   1.000
_cell.angle_alpha   90.00
_cell.angle_beta   90.00
_cell.angle_gamma   90.00
#
_symmetry.space_group_name_H-M   'P 1'
#
loop_
_entity.id
_entity.type
_entity.pdbx_description
1 polymer ?
#
loop_
_entity_poly.entity_id
_entity_poly.type
_entity_poly.pdbx_seq_one_letter_code
_entity_poly.pdbx_strand_id
1 'polypeptide(L)'
;LTIIGVNYKANYLSLGQMISDNTTHKTISILGCGWFGLALAKKLIGLNYTVNGSTTSQEKLVILQAENIQPFLVNFTTETIVADPVFFEADTLFICIPPKRNSTELHDYPKKIHSILAAVKDKSKQVVLISSTSVYADKNKIVNETSETHPDTDSGRVVLAAEILFKELFPEKSTVIRFAGLIGPDRNPGRFFAGKSNVPNGLAPVNLIHQTDAVGIAVKLLEKQAFGRTYNACSPNHPAKMEFYVNAAKSTGLATPEFIAEKKDWKIVESLHVPEFLGYEFEVRI
;
A
#
# COMPACT_ATOMS: atom_id res chain seq x y z
N LEU A 1 -29.18 53.73 57.92
CA LEU A 1 -28.28 52.60 57.70
C LEU A 1 -28.72 51.92 56.40
N THR A 2 -27.96 52.21 55.36
CA THR A 2 -28.19 51.72 53.99
C THR A 2 -27.32 50.52 53.75
N ILE A 3 -27.89 49.37 53.43
CA ILE A 3 -27.16 48.17 53.05
C ILE A 3 -27.05 48.12 51.55
N ILE A 4 -25.85 48.24 51.00
CA ILE A 4 -25.54 48.11 49.58
C ILE A 4 -25.32 46.64 49.30
N GLY A 5 -26.22 46.00 48.54
CA GLY A 5 -26.04 44.63 48.03
C GLY A 5 -25.08 44.60 46.84
N VAL A 6 -23.96 43.92 47.00
CA VAL A 6 -23.04 43.66 45.89
C VAL A 6 -23.41 42.37 45.24
N ASN A 7 -23.86 42.48 43.96
CA ASN A 7 -24.22 41.36 43.11
C ASN A 7 -22.97 40.80 42.47
N TYR A 8 -22.41 39.70 42.94
CA TYR A 8 -21.39 38.93 42.27
C TYR A 8 -22.03 37.98 41.26
N LYS A 9 -22.17 38.41 40.03
CA LYS A 9 -22.33 37.49 38.87
C LYS A 9 -20.94 36.99 38.54
N ALA A 10 -20.56 35.84 39.06
CA ALA A 10 -19.38 35.10 38.59
C ALA A 10 -19.65 34.61 37.17
N ASN A 11 -18.95 35.22 36.23
CA ASN A 11 -18.83 34.70 34.88
C ASN A 11 -17.94 33.44 34.92
N TYR A 12 -18.53 32.27 35.07
CA TYR A 12 -17.92 30.99 34.70
C TYR A 12 -17.95 30.88 33.19
N LEU A 13 -17.05 31.57 32.52
CA LEU A 13 -16.66 31.17 31.17
C LEU A 13 -15.88 29.87 31.35
N SER A 14 -16.48 28.79 30.88
CA SER A 14 -15.93 27.44 30.91
C SER A 14 -14.54 27.42 30.27
N LEU A 15 -13.53 26.92 30.99
CA LEU A 15 -12.18 26.59 30.53
C LEU A 15 -12.19 25.50 29.40
N GLY A 16 -13.35 25.14 28.91
CA GLY A 16 -13.57 24.11 27.87
C GLY A 16 -13.52 24.59 26.42
N GLN A 17 -13.26 25.88 26.15
CA GLN A 17 -13.32 26.44 24.79
C GLN A 17 -12.01 27.06 24.27
N MET A 18 -10.88 26.70 24.84
CA MET A 18 -9.56 27.14 24.33
C MET A 18 -8.58 25.98 24.11
N ILE A 19 -9.05 24.83 23.72
CA ILE A 19 -8.23 23.93 22.92
C ILE A 19 -8.75 24.13 21.49
N SER A 20 -8.25 25.16 20.83
CA SER A 20 -8.28 25.19 19.37
C SER A 20 -7.38 24.03 18.96
N ASP A 21 -8.01 22.93 18.55
CA ASP A 21 -7.36 21.86 17.82
C ASP A 21 -6.76 22.46 16.55
N ASN A 22 -5.55 22.96 16.68
CA ASN A 22 -4.68 23.29 15.56
C ASN A 22 -4.07 21.98 15.03
N THR A 23 -4.86 20.91 14.96
CA THR A 23 -4.58 19.74 14.17
C THR A 23 -4.75 20.14 12.72
N THR A 24 -3.68 20.65 12.11
CA THR A 24 -3.60 20.73 10.65
C THR A 24 -3.80 19.31 10.15
N HIS A 25 -5.01 19.01 9.67
CA HIS A 25 -5.32 17.70 9.09
C HIS A 25 -4.37 17.47 7.92
N LYS A 26 -3.45 16.50 8.07
CA LYS A 26 -2.51 16.16 7.01
C LYS A 26 -3.30 15.69 5.79
N THR A 27 -2.93 16.22 4.63
CA THR A 27 -3.52 15.83 3.34
C THR A 27 -2.73 14.67 2.75
N ILE A 28 -3.42 13.58 2.44
CA ILE A 28 -2.84 12.39 1.82
C ILE A 28 -3.43 12.23 0.43
N SER A 29 -2.59 12.20 -0.58
CA SER A 29 -3.00 11.88 -1.94
C SER A 29 -2.70 10.43 -2.28
N ILE A 30 -3.68 9.73 -2.86
CA ILE A 30 -3.57 8.31 -3.24
C ILE A 30 -3.74 8.22 -4.76
N LEU A 31 -2.63 8.05 -5.47
CA LEU A 31 -2.62 7.82 -6.89
C LEU A 31 -2.98 6.36 -7.19
N GLY A 32 -4.22 6.14 -7.60
CA GLY A 32 -4.77 4.82 -7.86
C GLY A 32 -5.58 4.24 -6.71
N CYS A 33 -6.83 4.71 -6.55
CA CYS A 33 -7.82 4.13 -5.62
C CYS A 33 -8.40 2.81 -6.20
N GLY A 34 -7.49 1.84 -6.45
CA GLY A 34 -7.83 0.45 -6.73
C GLY A 34 -8.07 -0.33 -5.43
N TRP A 35 -7.91 -1.66 -5.48
CA TRP A 35 -8.21 -2.54 -4.36
C TRP A 35 -7.49 -2.18 -3.05
N PHE A 36 -6.18 -1.88 -3.10
CA PHE A 36 -5.43 -1.44 -1.93
C PHE A 36 -5.66 0.05 -1.64
N GLY A 37 -5.52 0.91 -2.67
CA GLY A 37 -5.59 2.37 -2.48
C GLY A 37 -6.94 2.85 -1.94
N LEU A 38 -8.06 2.23 -2.35
CA LEU A 38 -9.38 2.55 -1.81
C LEU A 38 -9.52 2.11 -0.33
N ALA A 39 -9.02 0.92 0.02
CA ALA A 39 -9.03 0.45 1.40
C ALA A 39 -8.18 1.35 2.32
N LEU A 40 -7.00 1.78 1.85
CA LEU A 40 -6.17 2.75 2.55
C LEU A 40 -6.89 4.10 2.71
N ALA A 41 -7.49 4.62 1.64
CA ALA A 41 -8.23 5.89 1.67
C ALA A 41 -9.34 5.87 2.73
N LYS A 42 -10.17 4.83 2.74
CA LYS A 42 -11.26 4.66 3.72
C LYS A 42 -10.74 4.59 5.16
N LYS A 43 -9.64 3.87 5.38
CA LYS A 43 -9.01 3.80 6.70
C LYS A 43 -8.50 5.15 7.16
N LEU A 44 -7.87 5.93 6.28
CA LEU A 44 -7.34 7.26 6.58
C LEU A 44 -8.45 8.28 6.86
N ILE A 45 -9.56 8.25 6.12
CA ILE A 45 -10.76 9.08 6.42
C ILE A 45 -11.26 8.77 7.84
N GLY A 46 -11.34 7.48 8.22
CA GLY A 46 -11.72 7.07 9.58
C GLY A 46 -10.73 7.49 10.68
N LEU A 47 -9.53 7.91 10.30
CA LEU A 47 -8.48 8.47 11.17
C LEU A 47 -8.37 10.00 11.05
N ASN A 48 -9.36 10.67 10.48
CA ASN A 48 -9.46 12.12 10.30
C ASN A 48 -8.36 12.76 9.42
N TYR A 49 -7.78 12.01 8.47
CA TYR A 49 -6.97 12.61 7.42
C TYR A 49 -7.85 13.21 6.33
N THR A 50 -7.38 14.28 5.68
CA THR A 50 -7.92 14.73 4.40
C THR A 50 -7.34 13.84 3.30
N VAL A 51 -8.19 13.20 2.49
CA VAL A 51 -7.74 12.25 1.48
C VAL A 51 -8.18 12.66 0.08
N ASN A 52 -7.20 12.85 -0.80
CA ASN A 52 -7.38 12.99 -2.24
C ASN A 52 -7.22 11.61 -2.89
N GLY A 53 -8.23 11.12 -3.56
CA GLY A 53 -8.20 9.83 -4.23
C GLY A 53 -8.29 9.95 -5.75
N SER A 54 -7.43 9.23 -6.48
CA SER A 54 -7.49 9.26 -7.93
C SER A 54 -8.06 8.01 -8.58
N THR A 55 -8.67 8.22 -9.73
CA THR A 55 -9.12 7.19 -10.66
C THR A 55 -8.90 7.63 -12.10
N THR A 56 -8.82 6.67 -13.02
CA THR A 56 -8.81 6.92 -14.48
C THR A 56 -10.20 6.87 -15.11
N SER A 57 -11.25 6.54 -14.33
CA SER A 57 -12.63 6.37 -14.80
C SER A 57 -13.51 7.48 -14.22
N GLN A 58 -14.23 8.19 -15.11
CA GLN A 58 -15.15 9.26 -14.72
C GLN A 58 -16.27 8.74 -13.79
N GLU A 59 -16.78 7.54 -14.06
CA GLU A 59 -17.86 6.93 -13.30
C GLU A 59 -17.45 6.60 -11.85
N LYS A 60 -16.16 6.36 -11.61
CA LYS A 60 -15.65 6.06 -10.26
C LYS A 60 -15.46 7.28 -9.38
N LEU A 61 -15.51 8.49 -9.92
CA LEU A 61 -15.39 9.71 -9.11
C LEU A 61 -16.51 9.80 -8.07
N VAL A 62 -17.75 9.47 -8.46
CA VAL A 62 -18.89 9.48 -7.53
C VAL A 62 -18.77 8.43 -6.42
N ILE A 63 -18.08 7.30 -6.70
CA ILE A 63 -17.83 6.27 -5.69
C ILE A 63 -16.82 6.79 -4.65
N LEU A 64 -15.78 7.48 -5.08
CA LEU A 64 -14.80 8.09 -4.17
C LEU A 64 -15.47 9.16 -3.31
N GLN A 65 -16.30 10.02 -3.92
CA GLN A 65 -17.01 11.08 -3.21
C GLN A 65 -17.98 10.52 -2.15
N ALA A 66 -18.68 9.42 -2.45
CA ALA A 66 -19.58 8.76 -1.50
C ALA A 66 -18.84 8.21 -0.25
N GLU A 67 -17.54 7.95 -0.36
CA GLU A 67 -16.68 7.52 0.75
C GLU A 67 -15.93 8.69 1.44
N ASN A 68 -16.37 9.93 1.22
CA ASN A 68 -15.74 11.16 1.71
C ASN A 68 -14.30 11.37 1.24
N ILE A 69 -13.92 10.76 0.14
CA ILE A 69 -12.62 10.93 -0.51
C ILE A 69 -12.77 12.03 -1.56
N GLN A 70 -11.90 13.07 -1.54
CA GLN A 70 -11.87 14.09 -2.58
C GLN A 70 -11.46 13.45 -3.91
N PRO A 71 -12.35 13.41 -4.92
CA PRO A 71 -12.09 12.62 -6.12
C PRO A 71 -11.30 13.42 -7.16
N PHE A 72 -10.33 12.77 -7.80
CA PHE A 72 -9.54 13.34 -8.90
C PHE A 72 -9.50 12.37 -10.09
N LEU A 73 -9.74 12.90 -11.29
CA LEU A 73 -9.48 12.17 -12.52
C LEU A 73 -7.99 12.35 -12.88
N VAL A 74 -7.22 11.26 -12.87
CA VAL A 74 -5.78 11.32 -13.14
C VAL A 74 -5.41 10.25 -14.14
N ASN A 75 -4.93 10.65 -15.31
CA ASN A 75 -4.50 9.76 -16.37
C ASN A 75 -3.03 10.00 -16.70
N PHE A 76 -2.25 8.92 -16.72
CA PHE A 76 -0.85 8.93 -17.12
C PHE A 76 -0.66 8.03 -18.34
N THR A 77 -0.01 8.58 -19.34
CA THR A 77 0.63 7.83 -20.41
C THR A 77 2.15 7.91 -20.26
N THR A 78 2.89 7.39 -21.22
CA THR A 78 4.36 7.58 -21.27
C THR A 78 4.77 9.02 -21.61
N GLU A 79 3.86 9.82 -22.16
CA GLU A 79 4.14 11.12 -22.74
C GLU A 79 3.34 12.25 -22.10
N THR A 80 2.15 11.97 -21.60
CA THR A 80 1.22 12.99 -21.11
C THR A 80 0.70 12.67 -19.71
N ILE A 81 0.45 13.75 -18.97
CA ILE A 81 -0.23 13.69 -17.67
C ILE A 81 -1.46 14.58 -17.77
N VAL A 82 -2.62 14.00 -17.52
CA VAL A 82 -3.87 14.74 -17.37
C VAL A 82 -4.28 14.61 -15.91
N ALA A 83 -4.02 15.66 -15.14
CA ALA A 83 -4.32 15.72 -13.72
C ALA A 83 -4.48 17.18 -13.29
N ASP A 84 -5.33 17.43 -12.29
CA ASP A 84 -5.33 18.69 -11.57
C ASP A 84 -4.04 18.77 -10.72
N PRO A 85 -3.22 19.83 -10.85
CA PRO A 85 -1.99 19.98 -10.07
C PRO A 85 -2.20 19.95 -8.56
N VAL A 86 -3.34 20.38 -8.07
CA VAL A 86 -3.71 20.36 -6.64
C VAL A 86 -3.67 18.94 -6.05
N PHE A 87 -3.93 17.91 -6.88
CA PHE A 87 -3.81 16.52 -6.44
C PHE A 87 -2.42 16.18 -5.87
N PHE A 88 -1.36 16.82 -6.36
CA PHE A 88 0.01 16.58 -5.92
C PHE A 88 0.45 17.47 -4.75
N GLU A 89 -0.34 18.47 -4.37
CA GLU A 89 -0.08 19.35 -3.23
C GLU A 89 -0.52 18.69 -1.93
N ALA A 90 0.23 17.68 -1.49
CA ALA A 90 -0.11 16.87 -0.31
C ALA A 90 1.08 16.70 0.64
N ASP A 91 0.81 16.41 1.91
CA ASP A 91 1.86 16.05 2.87
C ASP A 91 2.51 14.72 2.50
N THR A 92 1.70 13.76 2.02
CA THR A 92 2.20 12.47 1.54
C THR A 92 1.42 12.02 0.30
N LEU A 93 2.15 11.59 -0.72
CA LEU A 93 1.59 10.93 -1.90
C LEU A 93 1.90 9.44 -1.87
N PHE A 94 0.87 8.60 -1.94
CA PHE A 94 1.00 7.17 -2.21
C PHE A 94 0.80 6.89 -3.70
N ILE A 95 1.78 6.24 -4.34
CA ILE A 95 1.70 5.76 -5.72
C ILE A 95 1.31 4.29 -5.69
N CYS A 96 0.01 4.00 -5.92
CA CYS A 96 -0.61 2.68 -5.78
C CYS A 96 -0.94 2.01 -7.11
N ILE A 97 -0.35 2.47 -8.23
CA ILE A 97 -0.57 1.90 -9.55
C ILE A 97 0.38 0.74 -9.81
N PRO A 98 -0.10 -0.47 -10.10
CA PRO A 98 0.75 -1.60 -10.45
C PRO A 98 1.12 -1.60 -11.94
N PRO A 99 2.20 -2.32 -12.34
CA PRO A 99 2.43 -2.61 -13.74
C PRO A 99 1.31 -3.51 -14.29
N LYS A 100 0.94 -3.30 -15.56
CA LYS A 100 -0.03 -4.13 -16.27
C LYS A 100 0.65 -5.41 -16.78
N ARG A 101 0.76 -6.44 -15.92
CA ARG A 101 1.57 -7.65 -16.14
C ARG A 101 1.24 -8.42 -17.44
N ASN A 102 -0.01 -8.44 -17.87
CA ASN A 102 -0.48 -9.22 -19.02
C ASN A 102 -0.76 -8.32 -20.24
N SER A 103 -0.03 -7.24 -20.40
CA SER A 103 -0.21 -6.33 -21.53
C SER A 103 1.15 -5.92 -22.12
N THR A 104 1.10 -5.44 -23.37
CA THR A 104 2.25 -4.82 -24.05
C THR A 104 2.80 -3.59 -23.30
N GLU A 105 1.98 -2.98 -22.44
CA GLU A 105 2.35 -1.82 -21.63
C GLU A 105 3.22 -2.15 -20.41
N LEU A 106 3.57 -3.42 -20.17
CA LEU A 106 4.39 -3.80 -19.01
C LEU A 106 5.70 -3.03 -18.97
N HIS A 107 6.41 -2.95 -20.10
CA HIS A 107 7.70 -2.27 -20.20
C HIS A 107 7.62 -0.75 -20.14
N ASP A 108 6.44 -0.17 -20.28
CA ASP A 108 6.19 1.26 -20.14
C ASP A 108 6.07 1.71 -18.67
N TYR A 109 5.97 0.77 -17.75
CA TYR A 109 5.77 1.08 -16.33
C TYR A 109 6.84 2.03 -15.75
N PRO A 110 8.15 1.83 -15.95
CA PRO A 110 9.16 2.78 -15.46
C PRO A 110 8.99 4.18 -16.05
N LYS A 111 8.64 4.30 -17.35
CA LYS A 111 8.38 5.62 -17.99
C LYS A 111 7.16 6.31 -17.39
N LYS A 112 6.07 5.56 -17.09
CA LYS A 112 4.89 6.11 -16.41
C LYS A 112 5.24 6.59 -15.01
N ILE A 113 6.03 5.83 -14.25
CA ILE A 113 6.52 6.26 -12.92
C ILE A 113 7.37 7.52 -13.05
N HIS A 114 8.27 7.61 -14.04
CA HIS A 114 9.06 8.81 -14.29
C HIS A 114 8.17 10.06 -14.51
N SER A 115 7.14 9.95 -15.37
CA SER A 115 6.21 11.04 -15.63
C SER A 115 5.45 11.49 -14.37
N ILE A 116 5.04 10.53 -13.53
CA ILE A 116 4.40 10.81 -12.24
C ILE A 116 5.38 11.57 -11.33
N LEU A 117 6.60 11.08 -11.19
CA LEU A 117 7.61 11.68 -10.33
C LEU A 117 7.98 13.11 -10.79
N ALA A 118 8.03 13.37 -12.09
CA ALA A 118 8.23 14.70 -12.63
C ALA A 118 7.08 15.67 -12.26
N ALA A 119 5.82 15.18 -12.24
CA ALA A 119 4.66 15.96 -11.83
C ALA A 119 4.62 16.24 -10.32
N VAL A 120 5.22 15.37 -9.52
CA VAL A 120 5.26 15.45 -8.04
C VAL A 120 6.41 16.31 -7.53
N LYS A 121 7.45 16.52 -8.34
CA LYS A 121 8.66 17.22 -7.93
C LYS A 121 8.31 18.56 -7.27
N ASP A 122 8.81 18.75 -6.05
CA ASP A 122 8.64 19.94 -5.22
C ASP A 122 7.20 20.24 -4.74
N LYS A 123 6.23 19.36 -5.00
CA LYS A 123 4.83 19.52 -4.57
C LYS A 123 4.49 18.72 -3.31
N SER A 124 4.76 17.42 -3.28
CA SER A 124 4.52 16.60 -2.10
C SER A 124 5.74 16.56 -1.17
N LYS A 125 5.52 16.59 0.16
CA LYS A 125 6.59 16.52 1.16
C LYS A 125 7.22 15.14 1.24
N GLN A 126 6.39 14.08 1.19
CA GLN A 126 6.80 12.68 1.21
C GLN A 126 6.14 11.91 0.07
N VAL A 127 6.85 10.94 -0.49
CA VAL A 127 6.32 10.07 -1.55
C VAL A 127 6.54 8.61 -1.17
N VAL A 128 5.50 7.80 -1.32
CA VAL A 128 5.51 6.36 -1.02
C VAL A 128 5.17 5.59 -2.29
N LEU A 129 6.10 4.79 -2.78
CA LEU A 129 5.88 3.89 -3.91
C LEU A 129 5.45 2.52 -3.42
N ILE A 130 4.28 2.06 -3.83
CA ILE A 130 3.86 0.68 -3.64
C ILE A 130 4.51 -0.20 -4.71
N SER A 131 5.39 -1.06 -4.25
CA SER A 131 6.20 -1.98 -5.04
C SER A 131 5.82 -3.44 -4.75
N SER A 132 6.66 -4.38 -5.13
CA SER A 132 6.42 -5.82 -4.99
C SER A 132 7.68 -6.58 -4.58
N THR A 133 7.52 -7.62 -3.77
CA THR A 133 8.59 -8.58 -3.45
C THR A 133 9.06 -9.42 -4.66
N SER A 134 8.45 -9.22 -5.84
CA SER A 134 8.93 -9.80 -7.10
C SER A 134 10.29 -9.25 -7.56
N VAL A 135 10.82 -8.23 -6.90
CA VAL A 135 12.21 -7.76 -7.08
C VAL A 135 13.26 -8.76 -6.58
N TYR A 136 12.86 -9.73 -5.78
CA TYR A 136 13.70 -10.85 -5.32
C TYR A 136 13.43 -12.09 -6.16
N ALA A 137 14.49 -12.77 -6.61
CA ALA A 137 14.39 -14.04 -7.33
C ALA A 137 14.06 -15.22 -6.41
N ASP A 138 13.45 -16.26 -6.97
CA ASP A 138 13.26 -17.54 -6.31
C ASP A 138 14.55 -18.39 -6.40
N LYS A 139 15.52 -18.12 -5.50
CA LYS A 139 16.86 -18.72 -5.47
C LYS A 139 17.13 -19.55 -4.22
N ASN A 140 16.09 -20.17 -3.66
CA ASN A 140 16.16 -21.09 -2.52
C ASN A 140 16.80 -20.46 -1.27
N LYS A 141 16.42 -19.21 -0.97
CA LYS A 141 16.95 -18.48 0.19
C LYS A 141 15.92 -17.58 0.87
N ILE A 142 16.27 -17.17 2.07
CA ILE A 142 15.55 -16.13 2.80
C ILE A 142 16.11 -14.77 2.36
N VAL A 143 15.23 -13.80 2.13
CA VAL A 143 15.56 -12.43 1.73
C VAL A 143 14.80 -11.43 2.59
N ASN A 144 15.39 -10.27 2.81
CA ASN A 144 14.78 -9.15 3.50
C ASN A 144 15.18 -7.82 2.84
N GLU A 145 14.89 -6.67 3.46
CA GLU A 145 15.14 -5.36 2.89
C GLU A 145 16.62 -5.05 2.66
N THR A 146 17.54 -5.75 3.34
CA THR A 146 19.00 -5.58 3.16
C THR A 146 19.56 -6.50 2.07
N SER A 147 18.76 -7.44 1.56
CA SER A 147 19.17 -8.37 0.52
C SER A 147 19.23 -7.69 -0.85
N GLU A 148 20.17 -8.14 -1.68
CA GLU A 148 20.27 -7.73 -3.09
C GLU A 148 18.99 -8.08 -3.87
N THR A 149 18.62 -7.20 -4.79
CA THR A 149 17.46 -7.38 -5.66
C THR A 149 17.88 -7.87 -7.04
N HIS A 150 17.50 -9.10 -7.37
CA HIS A 150 17.78 -9.74 -8.66
C HIS A 150 16.53 -10.44 -9.18
N PRO A 151 15.60 -9.69 -9.80
CA PRO A 151 14.34 -10.26 -10.28
C PRO A 151 14.56 -11.25 -11.42
N ASP A 152 13.89 -12.39 -11.36
CA ASP A 152 13.88 -13.45 -12.38
C ASP A 152 12.72 -13.35 -13.38
N THR A 153 11.76 -12.47 -13.13
CA THR A 153 10.60 -12.23 -14.00
C THR A 153 10.63 -10.84 -14.66
N ASP A 154 10.02 -10.69 -15.84
CA ASP A 154 9.90 -9.38 -16.51
C ASP A 154 9.16 -8.37 -15.63
N SER A 155 8.09 -8.80 -14.98
CA SER A 155 7.34 -7.94 -14.07
C SER A 155 8.18 -7.49 -12.87
N GLY A 156 9.05 -8.36 -12.35
CA GLY A 156 10.00 -8.00 -11.30
C GLY A 156 11.04 -6.98 -11.79
N ARG A 157 11.56 -7.16 -13.01
CA ARG A 157 12.53 -6.24 -13.63
C ARG A 157 11.99 -4.83 -13.81
N VAL A 158 10.77 -4.67 -14.31
CA VAL A 158 10.18 -3.35 -14.52
C VAL A 158 9.81 -2.67 -13.19
N VAL A 159 9.42 -3.45 -12.16
CA VAL A 159 9.17 -2.93 -10.82
C VAL A 159 10.47 -2.45 -10.18
N LEU A 160 11.55 -3.22 -10.27
CA LEU A 160 12.86 -2.82 -9.76
C LEU A 160 13.40 -1.57 -10.47
N ALA A 161 13.27 -1.50 -11.80
CA ALA A 161 13.65 -0.31 -12.56
C ALA A 161 12.91 0.94 -12.09
N ALA A 162 11.62 0.82 -11.76
CA ALA A 162 10.84 1.93 -11.19
C ALA A 162 11.31 2.32 -9.78
N GLU A 163 11.69 1.36 -8.91
CA GLU A 163 12.27 1.65 -7.60
C GLU A 163 13.60 2.39 -7.69
N ILE A 164 14.49 1.96 -8.59
CA ILE A 164 15.80 2.59 -8.81
C ILE A 164 15.59 4.04 -9.25
N LEU A 165 14.79 4.24 -10.29
CA LEU A 165 14.46 5.57 -10.79
C LEU A 165 13.86 6.47 -9.71
N PHE A 166 12.96 5.92 -8.88
CA PHE A 166 12.35 6.66 -7.78
C PHE A 166 13.38 7.11 -6.74
N LYS A 167 14.30 6.22 -6.34
CA LYS A 167 15.36 6.55 -5.38
C LYS A 167 16.36 7.56 -5.94
N GLU A 168 16.67 7.50 -7.23
CA GLU A 168 17.54 8.47 -7.90
C GLU A 168 16.94 9.88 -7.95
N LEU A 169 15.63 9.99 -8.25
CA LEU A 169 14.94 11.28 -8.35
C LEU A 169 14.56 11.88 -6.99
N PHE A 170 14.37 11.05 -5.97
CA PHE A 170 13.92 11.46 -4.62
C PHE A 170 14.73 10.78 -3.52
N PRO A 171 16.06 10.98 -3.46
CA PRO A 171 16.93 10.20 -2.57
C PRO A 171 16.54 10.29 -1.10
N GLU A 172 16.05 11.45 -0.63
CA GLU A 172 15.69 11.67 0.77
C GLU A 172 14.20 11.50 1.09
N LYS A 173 13.34 11.57 0.05
CA LYS A 173 11.88 11.52 0.20
C LYS A 173 11.29 10.17 -0.20
N SER A 174 12.10 9.26 -0.76
CA SER A 174 11.60 8.01 -1.30
C SER A 174 11.35 6.98 -0.21
N THR A 175 10.12 6.52 -0.12
CA THR A 175 9.75 5.36 0.70
C THR A 175 9.16 4.29 -0.21
N VAL A 176 9.63 3.07 -0.08
CA VAL A 176 9.15 1.93 -0.89
C VAL A 176 8.51 0.90 0.02
N ILE A 177 7.28 0.48 -0.30
CA ILE A 177 6.64 -0.66 0.35
C ILE A 177 6.51 -1.78 -0.68
N ARG A 178 7.24 -2.87 -0.50
CA ARG A 178 7.22 -4.06 -1.35
C ARG A 178 6.17 -5.03 -0.83
N PHE A 179 5.02 -5.08 -1.47
CA PHE A 179 3.99 -6.05 -1.10
C PHE A 179 4.32 -7.46 -1.60
N ALA A 180 4.12 -8.44 -0.73
CA ALA A 180 4.00 -9.84 -1.07
C ALA A 180 2.68 -10.13 -1.82
N GLY A 181 2.34 -11.37 -2.06
CA GLY A 181 1.07 -11.73 -2.70
C GLY A 181 -0.13 -11.22 -1.90
N LEU A 182 -0.91 -10.31 -2.48
CA LEU A 182 -2.04 -9.66 -1.82
C LEU A 182 -3.26 -10.59 -1.76
N ILE A 183 -3.80 -10.81 -0.56
CA ILE A 183 -5.04 -11.54 -0.29
C ILE A 183 -5.97 -10.71 0.60
N GLY A 184 -7.25 -11.08 0.65
CA GLY A 184 -8.25 -10.39 1.48
C GLY A 184 -9.61 -10.31 0.81
N PRO A 185 -10.47 -9.34 1.17
CA PRO A 185 -11.77 -9.14 0.54
C PRO A 185 -11.66 -9.08 -0.98
N ASP A 186 -12.50 -9.83 -1.70
CA ASP A 186 -12.54 -9.97 -3.16
C ASP A 186 -11.28 -10.56 -3.82
N ARG A 187 -10.25 -10.86 -3.04
CA ARG A 187 -9.02 -11.58 -3.44
C ARG A 187 -8.84 -12.86 -2.67
N ASN A 188 -9.84 -13.71 -2.75
CA ASN A 188 -9.82 -15.02 -2.10
C ASN A 188 -8.72 -15.91 -2.71
N PRO A 189 -7.72 -16.36 -1.89
CA PRO A 189 -6.62 -17.19 -2.39
C PRO A 189 -7.08 -18.55 -2.93
N GLY A 190 -8.20 -19.09 -2.46
CA GLY A 190 -8.75 -20.35 -2.96
C GLY A 190 -9.02 -20.35 -4.47
N ARG A 191 -9.26 -19.17 -5.08
CA ARG A 191 -9.50 -19.04 -6.53
C ARG A 191 -8.24 -19.14 -7.39
N PHE A 192 -7.04 -18.95 -6.84
CA PHE A 192 -5.81 -18.87 -7.65
C PHE A 192 -5.45 -20.17 -8.35
N PHE A 193 -5.72 -21.30 -7.69
CA PHE A 193 -5.40 -22.61 -8.21
C PHE A 193 -6.61 -23.55 -8.26
N ALA A 194 -7.83 -23.08 -7.99
CA ALA A 194 -9.03 -23.92 -7.94
C ALA A 194 -9.14 -24.84 -9.18
N GLY A 195 -9.27 -26.15 -8.94
CA GLY A 195 -9.43 -27.18 -9.97
C GLY A 195 -8.22 -27.42 -10.86
N LYS A 196 -7.05 -26.83 -10.58
CA LYS A 196 -5.82 -27.11 -11.34
C LYS A 196 -5.14 -28.35 -10.82
N SER A 197 -4.66 -29.20 -11.73
CA SER A 197 -3.84 -30.38 -11.42
C SER A 197 -2.37 -30.14 -11.78
N ASN A 198 -1.48 -30.94 -11.20
CA ASN A 198 -0.04 -30.90 -11.45
C ASN A 198 0.62 -29.52 -11.23
N VAL A 199 0.14 -28.76 -10.27
CA VAL A 199 0.72 -27.46 -9.94
C VAL A 199 2.12 -27.66 -9.32
N PRO A 200 3.18 -27.07 -9.89
CA PRO A 200 4.54 -27.30 -9.40
C PRO A 200 4.82 -26.61 -8.06
N ASN A 201 5.89 -27.05 -7.40
CA ASN A 201 6.42 -26.44 -6.17
C ASN A 201 5.42 -26.44 -5.00
N GLY A 202 4.69 -27.54 -4.79
CA GLY A 202 3.69 -27.65 -3.72
C GLY A 202 4.27 -27.49 -2.30
N LEU A 203 5.53 -27.86 -2.09
CA LEU A 203 6.23 -27.71 -0.81
C LEU A 203 6.94 -26.34 -0.66
N ALA A 204 6.93 -25.49 -1.69
CA ALA A 204 7.51 -24.16 -1.58
C ALA A 204 6.69 -23.28 -0.64
N PRO A 205 7.33 -22.42 0.18
CA PRO A 205 6.63 -21.48 1.05
C PRO A 205 5.84 -20.43 0.27
N VAL A 206 4.69 -20.03 0.76
CA VAL A 206 3.99 -18.86 0.23
C VAL A 206 4.53 -17.58 0.88
N ASN A 207 4.53 -16.49 0.11
CA ASN A 207 4.81 -15.15 0.62
C ASN A 207 3.57 -14.30 0.34
N LEU A 208 2.81 -14.00 1.37
CA LEU A 208 1.51 -13.35 1.26
C LEU A 208 1.38 -12.21 2.26
N ILE A 209 0.46 -11.30 2.01
CA ILE A 209 0.02 -10.28 2.95
C ILE A 209 -1.47 -10.05 2.80
N HIS A 210 -2.18 -10.00 3.92
CA HIS A 210 -3.59 -9.64 3.93
C HIS A 210 -3.79 -8.13 3.79
N GLN A 211 -4.92 -7.71 3.19
CA GLN A 211 -5.25 -6.29 3.00
C GLN A 211 -5.21 -5.50 4.32
N THR A 212 -5.69 -6.08 5.41
CA THR A 212 -5.66 -5.46 6.75
C THR A 212 -4.26 -5.04 7.11
N ASP A 213 -3.29 -5.96 7.04
CA ASP A 213 -1.89 -5.68 7.36
C ASP A 213 -1.24 -4.74 6.37
N ALA A 214 -1.54 -4.88 5.07
CA ALA A 214 -1.03 -3.97 4.05
C ALA A 214 -1.45 -2.52 4.31
N VAL A 215 -2.71 -2.30 4.70
CA VAL A 215 -3.25 -0.99 5.09
C VAL A 215 -2.67 -0.54 6.44
N GLY A 216 -2.60 -1.44 7.43
CA GLY A 216 -2.05 -1.16 8.76
C GLY A 216 -0.60 -0.68 8.70
N ILE A 217 0.24 -1.32 7.89
CA ILE A 217 1.64 -0.91 7.65
C ILE A 217 1.71 0.51 7.05
N ALA A 218 0.87 0.82 6.05
CA ALA A 218 0.84 2.15 5.44
C ALA A 218 0.37 3.24 6.43
N VAL A 219 -0.62 2.94 7.26
CA VAL A 219 -1.07 3.83 8.35
C VAL A 219 0.03 4.02 9.37
N LYS A 220 0.69 2.94 9.78
CA LYS A 220 1.75 3.00 10.79
C LYS A 220 2.97 3.79 10.31
N LEU A 221 3.28 3.70 9.01
CA LEU A 221 4.29 4.54 8.38
C LEU A 221 3.98 6.04 8.55
N LEU A 222 2.73 6.45 8.32
CA LEU A 222 2.28 7.83 8.49
C LEU A 222 2.33 8.27 9.97
N GLU A 223 1.86 7.43 10.90
CA GLU A 223 1.88 7.72 12.33
C GLU A 223 3.29 7.90 12.86
N LYS A 224 4.21 7.01 12.48
CA LYS A 224 5.62 7.03 12.92
C LYS A 224 6.48 8.02 12.15
N GLN A 225 5.99 8.60 11.04
CA GLN A 225 6.79 9.44 10.12
C GLN A 225 8.09 8.74 9.67
N ALA A 226 8.06 7.41 9.54
CA ALA A 226 9.24 6.58 9.28
C ALA A 226 9.55 6.47 7.77
N PHE A 227 9.65 7.61 7.10
CA PHE A 227 9.92 7.72 5.67
C PHE A 227 11.40 7.47 5.30
N GLY A 228 11.70 7.46 4.00
CA GLY A 228 13.06 7.34 3.47
C GLY A 228 13.64 5.91 3.50
N ARG A 229 12.81 4.88 3.63
CA ARG A 229 13.23 3.48 3.73
C ARG A 229 12.46 2.57 2.78
N THR A 230 12.97 1.36 2.62
CA THR A 230 12.25 0.26 1.97
C THR A 230 11.67 -0.66 3.05
N TYR A 231 10.44 -1.11 2.86
CA TYR A 231 9.71 -2.02 3.74
C TYR A 231 9.21 -3.22 2.93
N ASN A 232 9.51 -4.44 3.36
CA ASN A 232 8.85 -5.63 2.86
C ASN A 232 7.57 -5.85 3.65
N ALA A 233 6.42 -5.76 3.02
CA ALA A 233 5.14 -6.05 3.62
C ALA A 233 4.74 -7.50 3.26
N CYS A 234 5.19 -8.42 4.10
CA CYS A 234 4.97 -9.86 3.98
C CYS A 234 4.67 -10.44 5.37
N SER A 235 3.62 -11.24 5.48
CA SER A 235 3.31 -11.96 6.72
C SER A 235 4.49 -12.82 7.16
N PRO A 236 4.80 -12.93 8.46
CA PRO A 236 5.87 -13.79 8.97
C PRO A 236 5.56 -15.29 8.86
N ASN A 237 4.34 -15.66 8.47
CA ASN A 237 3.94 -17.05 8.29
C ASN A 237 4.09 -17.46 6.82
N HIS A 238 4.77 -18.58 6.57
CA HIS A 238 5.07 -19.08 5.24
C HIS A 238 4.70 -20.56 5.10
N PRO A 239 3.40 -20.93 5.19
CA PRO A 239 2.98 -22.32 5.01
C PRO A 239 3.34 -22.83 3.62
N ALA A 240 3.38 -24.16 3.45
CA ALA A 240 3.59 -24.77 2.15
C ALA A 240 2.45 -24.39 1.18
N LYS A 241 2.80 -24.12 -0.08
CA LYS A 241 1.85 -23.73 -1.13
C LYS A 241 0.67 -24.70 -1.22
N MET A 242 0.94 -26.02 -1.23
CA MET A 242 -0.10 -27.03 -1.30
C MET A 242 -1.05 -27.01 -0.10
N GLU A 243 -0.51 -26.83 1.10
CA GLU A 243 -1.30 -26.77 2.33
C GLU A 243 -2.22 -25.54 2.30
N PHE A 244 -1.64 -24.39 2.07
CA PHE A 244 -2.35 -23.12 2.10
C PHE A 244 -3.48 -23.05 1.06
N TYR A 245 -3.18 -23.32 -0.23
CA TYR A 245 -4.18 -23.17 -1.29
C TYR A 245 -5.24 -24.27 -1.31
N VAL A 246 -4.90 -25.50 -0.88
CA VAL A 246 -5.90 -26.57 -0.71
C VAL A 246 -6.88 -26.19 0.39
N ASN A 247 -6.39 -25.71 1.54
CA ASN A 247 -7.25 -25.27 2.64
C ASN A 247 -8.11 -24.07 2.26
N ALA A 248 -7.54 -23.09 1.55
CA ALA A 248 -8.27 -21.92 1.07
C ALA A 248 -9.37 -22.28 0.05
N ALA A 249 -9.13 -23.23 -0.85
CA ALA A 249 -10.15 -23.73 -1.77
C ALA A 249 -11.27 -24.47 -1.03
N LYS A 250 -10.92 -25.37 -0.10
CA LYS A 250 -11.89 -26.13 0.74
C LYS A 250 -12.77 -25.19 1.55
N SER A 251 -12.19 -24.20 2.22
CA SER A 251 -12.95 -23.26 3.09
C SER A 251 -13.98 -22.42 2.33
N THR A 252 -13.85 -22.34 1.02
CA THR A 252 -14.75 -21.57 0.15
C THR A 252 -15.57 -22.42 -0.80
N GLY A 253 -15.57 -23.75 -0.62
CA GLY A 253 -16.35 -24.67 -1.44
C GLY A 253 -15.89 -24.78 -2.90
N LEU A 254 -14.63 -24.41 -3.18
CA LEU A 254 -14.06 -24.50 -4.51
C LEU A 254 -13.37 -25.84 -4.73
N ALA A 255 -13.24 -26.25 -5.99
CA ALA A 255 -12.50 -27.45 -6.37
C ALA A 255 -11.05 -27.34 -5.87
N THR A 256 -10.59 -28.33 -5.11
CA THR A 256 -9.23 -28.33 -4.57
C THR A 256 -8.18 -28.49 -5.66
N PRO A 257 -7.09 -27.73 -5.62
CA PRO A 257 -5.97 -27.95 -6.53
C PRO A 257 -5.14 -29.18 -6.12
N GLU A 258 -4.49 -29.79 -7.11
CA GLU A 258 -3.51 -30.86 -6.92
C GLU A 258 -2.11 -30.33 -7.19
N PHE A 259 -1.22 -30.49 -6.23
CA PHE A 259 0.16 -30.01 -6.31
C PHE A 259 1.14 -31.17 -6.42
N ILE A 260 2.23 -30.96 -7.16
CA ILE A 260 3.41 -31.83 -7.12
C ILE A 260 4.17 -31.51 -5.82
N ALA A 261 4.42 -32.52 -5.00
CA ALA A 261 5.11 -32.39 -3.70
C ALA A 261 6.62 -32.22 -3.90
N GLU A 262 7.03 -31.06 -4.43
CA GLU A 262 8.41 -30.66 -4.70
C GLU A 262 8.70 -29.25 -4.20
N LYS A 263 10.00 -28.93 -3.97
CA LYS A 263 10.49 -27.63 -3.54
C LYS A 263 11.76 -27.30 -4.32
N LYS A 264 11.60 -26.76 -5.53
CA LYS A 264 12.74 -26.46 -6.44
C LYS A 264 13.14 -25.01 -6.38
N ASP A 265 12.20 -24.10 -6.68
CA ASP A 265 12.45 -22.67 -6.75
C ASP A 265 11.56 -21.97 -5.72
N TRP A 266 12.18 -21.35 -4.74
CA TRP A 266 11.46 -20.69 -3.66
C TRP A 266 12.27 -19.52 -3.09
N LYS A 267 11.58 -18.68 -2.37
CA LYS A 267 12.13 -17.70 -1.42
C LYS A 267 11.24 -17.62 -0.19
N ILE A 268 11.79 -17.16 0.91
CA ILE A 268 11.04 -16.60 2.04
C ILE A 268 11.39 -15.13 2.10
N VAL A 269 10.37 -14.28 2.13
CA VAL A 269 10.54 -12.83 2.25
C VAL A 269 10.22 -12.42 3.69
N GLU A 270 11.23 -12.04 4.43
CA GLU A 270 11.09 -11.48 5.77
C GLU A 270 10.86 -9.98 5.74
N SER A 271 10.07 -9.50 6.69
CA SER A 271 9.82 -8.08 6.93
C SER A 271 10.68 -7.64 8.12
N LEU A 272 11.93 -7.22 7.87
CA LEU A 272 12.84 -6.76 8.91
C LEU A 272 12.47 -5.36 9.39
N HIS A 273 12.27 -4.43 8.48
CA HIS A 273 12.06 -3.01 8.79
C HIS A 273 10.64 -2.70 9.32
N VAL A 274 9.64 -3.54 9.02
CA VAL A 274 8.26 -3.31 9.49
C VAL A 274 8.17 -3.37 11.03
N PRO A 275 8.62 -4.43 11.73
CA PRO A 275 8.64 -4.42 13.19
C PRO A 275 9.66 -3.44 13.76
N GLU A 276 10.85 -3.30 13.15
CA GLU A 276 11.94 -2.48 13.67
C GLU A 276 11.61 -0.98 13.71
N PHE A 277 11.13 -0.42 12.59
CA PHE A 277 10.91 1.03 12.49
C PHE A 277 9.45 1.44 12.68
N LEU A 278 8.49 0.55 12.40
CA LEU A 278 7.07 0.86 12.54
C LEU A 278 6.50 0.32 13.85
N GLY A 279 7.13 -0.70 14.47
CA GLY A 279 6.56 -1.40 15.60
C GLY A 279 5.20 -2.03 15.26
N TYR A 280 5.03 -2.45 13.99
CA TYR A 280 3.78 -3.05 13.52
C TYR A 280 3.78 -4.55 13.79
N GLU A 281 2.72 -5.01 14.44
CA GLU A 281 2.45 -6.43 14.66
C GLU A 281 1.40 -6.89 13.64
N PHE A 282 1.68 -7.99 12.93
CA PHE A 282 0.78 -8.53 11.91
C PHE A 282 -0.49 -9.09 12.57
N GLU A 283 -1.64 -8.61 12.13
CA GLU A 283 -2.95 -8.98 12.69
C GLU A 283 -3.48 -10.29 12.10
N VAL A 284 -3.18 -10.55 10.81
CA VAL A 284 -3.73 -11.69 10.09
C VAL A 284 -2.68 -12.77 9.91
N ARG A 285 -2.95 -13.94 10.49
CA ARG A 285 -2.11 -15.13 10.28
C ARG A 285 -2.44 -15.77 8.93
N ILE A 286 -1.40 -16.05 8.15
CA ILE A 286 -1.50 -16.73 6.85
C ILE A 286 -1.51 -18.25 7.04
#